data_0626ac275b48f5c7ad1aa4e7c529f647
#
_entry.id   0626ac275b48f5c7ad1aa4e7c529f647
#
_cell.length_a   1.000
_cell.length_b   1.000
_cell.length_c   1.000
_cell.angle_alpha   90.00
_cell.angle_beta   90.00
_cell.angle_gamma   90.00
#
_symmetry.space_group_name_H-M   'P 1'
#
loop_
_entity.id
_entity.type
_entity.pdbx_description
1 polymer ?
#
loop_
_entity_poly.entity_id
_entity_poly.type
_entity_poly.pdbx_seq_one_letter_code
_entity_poly.pdbx_strand_id
1 'polypeptide(L)'
;PSHEVGQLLQLIDSAGGVLASRVLDAADIAAGTYQFTLQDLSDDTYVMRSRASGSGNSAISAGQLSVVVDNRVPGTPGAPNMTDASDTGISARDNVTSSLRPTFRVAIDGIEISGTALVAGDSIILLNGSTSVRSITLSATDISAGFVLLQPDNDLSEGINIFTAKARSNAGNTGAASSVLTIVVDTTPLPGTYFDLKRDVYTMVNE
;
A
#
# COMPACT_ATOMS: atom_id res chain seq x y z
N PRO A 1 3.93 6.35 -43.42
CA PRO A 1 3.67 7.68 -43.97
C PRO A 1 4.60 8.68 -43.26
N SER A 2 5.29 9.51 -44.09
CA SER A 2 6.10 10.61 -43.58
C SER A 2 5.18 11.74 -43.13
N HIS A 3 5.43 12.29 -41.95
CA HIS A 3 4.75 13.50 -41.50
C HIS A 3 5.37 14.73 -42.13
N GLU A 4 4.58 15.78 -42.31
CA GLU A 4 4.99 17.01 -42.99
C GLU A 4 4.76 18.22 -42.05
N VAL A 5 5.56 19.27 -42.28
CA VAL A 5 5.37 20.56 -41.58
C VAL A 5 3.97 21.09 -41.90
N GLY A 6 3.28 21.59 -40.88
CA GLY A 6 1.90 22.09 -40.99
C GLY A 6 0.82 21.02 -40.75
N GLN A 7 1.17 19.74 -40.63
CA GLN A 7 0.20 18.71 -40.23
C GLN A 7 -0.25 18.92 -38.82
N LEU A 8 -1.52 18.65 -38.55
CA LEU A 8 -2.09 18.63 -37.18
C LEU A 8 -1.94 17.24 -36.59
N LEU A 9 -1.15 17.13 -35.52
CA LEU A 9 -1.05 15.95 -34.70
C LEU A 9 -1.94 16.14 -33.47
N GLN A 10 -2.78 15.17 -33.17
CA GLN A 10 -3.71 15.19 -32.02
C GLN A 10 -3.58 13.92 -31.22
N LEU A 11 -3.71 14.07 -29.92
CA LEU A 11 -4.02 12.98 -28.99
C LEU A 11 -5.53 12.98 -28.79
N ILE A 12 -6.17 11.86 -29.09
CA ILE A 12 -7.63 11.71 -29.00
C ILE A 12 -8.00 10.58 -28.03
N ASP A 13 -9.16 10.71 -27.40
CA ASP A 13 -9.77 9.66 -26.59
C ASP A 13 -10.46 8.59 -27.47
N SER A 14 -11.04 7.58 -26.83
CA SER A 14 -11.75 6.47 -27.49
C SER A 14 -12.99 6.93 -28.26
N ALA A 15 -13.62 8.05 -27.88
CA ALA A 15 -14.77 8.64 -28.55
C ALA A 15 -14.38 9.58 -29.71
N GLY A 16 -13.09 9.85 -29.87
CA GLY A 16 -12.56 10.78 -30.87
C GLY A 16 -12.45 12.23 -30.40
N GLY A 17 -12.73 12.47 -29.10
CA GLY A 17 -12.52 13.77 -28.45
C GLY A 17 -11.03 14.13 -28.43
N VAL A 18 -10.71 15.41 -28.66
CA VAL A 18 -9.33 15.90 -28.69
C VAL A 18 -8.87 16.24 -27.30
N LEU A 19 -7.87 15.50 -26.79
CA LEU A 19 -7.23 15.74 -25.48
C LEU A 19 -6.12 16.78 -25.58
N ALA A 20 -5.35 16.73 -26.67
CA ALA A 20 -4.29 17.69 -26.98
C ALA A 20 -4.03 17.76 -28.48
N SER A 21 -3.46 18.87 -28.96
CA SER A 21 -3.13 19.04 -30.37
C SER A 21 -1.85 19.85 -30.56
N ARG A 22 -1.16 19.61 -31.68
CA ARG A 22 0.04 20.30 -32.12
C ARG A 22 0.04 20.40 -33.61
N VAL A 23 0.31 21.59 -34.15
CA VAL A 23 0.69 21.74 -35.56
C VAL A 23 2.19 21.48 -35.63
N LEU A 24 2.59 20.46 -36.41
CA LEU A 24 3.98 20.04 -36.52
C LEU A 24 4.82 21.09 -37.24
N ASP A 25 5.94 21.44 -36.67
CA ASP A 25 6.96 22.28 -37.27
C ASP A 25 8.16 21.47 -37.78
N ALA A 26 9.16 22.13 -38.33
CA ALA A 26 10.34 21.46 -38.87
C ALA A 26 11.19 20.77 -37.80
N ALA A 27 11.16 21.27 -36.56
CA ALA A 27 11.89 20.66 -35.47
C ALA A 27 11.19 19.38 -34.98
N ASP A 28 9.85 19.36 -34.92
CA ASP A 28 9.06 18.18 -34.63
C ASP A 28 9.30 17.06 -35.64
N ILE A 29 9.35 17.43 -36.94
CA ILE A 29 9.63 16.48 -38.03
C ILE A 29 11.06 15.93 -37.93
N ALA A 30 12.04 16.78 -37.65
CA ALA A 30 13.44 16.37 -37.51
C ALA A 30 13.65 15.47 -36.27
N ALA A 31 12.94 15.72 -35.18
CA ALA A 31 12.97 14.92 -33.98
C ALA A 31 12.28 13.54 -34.15
N GLY A 32 11.31 13.45 -35.09
CA GLY A 32 10.55 12.23 -35.36
C GLY A 32 9.59 11.81 -34.24
N THR A 33 9.52 12.58 -33.16
CA THR A 33 8.66 12.34 -31.98
C THR A 33 8.13 13.65 -31.44
N TYR A 34 6.94 13.61 -30.82
CA TYR A 34 6.39 14.72 -30.07
C TYR A 34 5.79 14.24 -28.73
N GLN A 35 6.08 14.96 -27.67
CA GLN A 35 5.56 14.67 -26.33
C GLN A 35 4.36 15.57 -26.03
N PHE A 36 3.20 14.96 -25.77
CA PHE A 36 2.05 15.65 -25.24
C PHE A 36 2.09 15.61 -23.69
N THR A 37 1.85 16.76 -23.07
CA THR A 37 1.63 16.87 -21.62
C THR A 37 0.15 17.15 -21.41
N LEU A 38 -0.53 16.26 -20.69
CA LEU A 38 -1.89 16.44 -20.23
C LEU A 38 -1.86 16.88 -18.77
N GLN A 39 -2.76 17.80 -18.41
CA GLN A 39 -2.88 18.30 -17.04
C GLN A 39 -4.34 18.14 -16.58
N ASP A 40 -4.53 18.11 -15.26
CA ASP A 40 -5.84 18.11 -14.60
C ASP A 40 -6.80 17.02 -15.10
N LEU A 41 -6.26 15.83 -15.39
CA LEU A 41 -7.09 14.67 -15.68
C LEU A 41 -7.80 14.21 -14.40
N SER A 42 -9.12 14.03 -14.47
CA SER A 42 -9.91 13.41 -13.42
C SER A 42 -9.64 11.90 -13.33
N ASP A 43 -10.06 11.31 -12.22
CA ASP A 43 -9.97 9.85 -12.03
C ASP A 43 -10.80 9.13 -13.10
N ASP A 44 -10.14 8.40 -13.97
CA ASP A 44 -10.77 7.60 -15.03
C ASP A 44 -9.73 6.71 -15.74
N THR A 45 -10.20 5.86 -16.64
CA THR A 45 -9.37 5.09 -17.56
C THR A 45 -9.42 5.75 -18.95
N TYR A 46 -8.32 6.37 -19.33
CA TYR A 46 -8.16 7.02 -20.62
C TYR A 46 -7.58 6.05 -21.64
N VAL A 47 -8.34 5.75 -22.68
CA VAL A 47 -7.84 5.03 -23.87
C VAL A 47 -7.55 6.04 -24.96
N MET A 48 -6.26 6.21 -25.26
CA MET A 48 -5.77 7.28 -26.13
C MET A 48 -5.20 6.72 -27.43
N ARG A 49 -5.35 7.49 -28.51
CA ARG A 49 -4.74 7.25 -29.82
C ARG A 49 -4.19 8.55 -30.37
N SER A 50 -3.21 8.45 -31.27
CA SER A 50 -2.77 9.60 -32.07
C SER A 50 -3.57 9.68 -33.35
N ARG A 51 -3.88 10.90 -33.78
CA ARG A 51 -4.48 11.22 -35.06
C ARG A 51 -3.63 12.28 -35.74
N ALA A 52 -3.20 12.00 -36.98
CA ALA A 52 -2.55 12.99 -37.80
C ALA A 52 -3.47 13.37 -38.96
N SER A 53 -3.62 14.68 -39.24
CA SER A 53 -4.44 15.18 -40.32
C SER A 53 -3.72 16.30 -41.07
N GLY A 54 -3.81 16.26 -42.41
CA GLY A 54 -3.25 17.26 -43.32
C GLY A 54 -3.84 17.07 -44.70
N SER A 55 -3.77 18.09 -45.57
CA SER A 55 -4.15 18.07 -46.99
C SER A 55 -5.29 17.12 -47.43
N GLY A 56 -6.38 17.05 -46.61
CA GLY A 56 -7.57 16.25 -46.92
C GLY A 56 -7.56 14.82 -46.40
N ASN A 57 -6.48 14.34 -45.77
CA ASN A 57 -6.39 13.00 -45.19
C ASN A 57 -6.24 13.05 -43.66
N SER A 58 -6.92 12.12 -42.99
CA SER A 58 -6.78 11.90 -41.54
C SER A 58 -6.47 10.43 -41.31
N ALA A 59 -5.42 10.17 -40.52
CA ALA A 59 -5.05 8.81 -40.12
C ALA A 59 -4.97 8.70 -38.58
N ILE A 60 -5.59 7.65 -38.07
CA ILE A 60 -5.55 7.32 -36.63
C ILE A 60 -4.58 6.16 -36.43
N SER A 61 -3.76 6.23 -35.40
CA SER A 61 -2.85 5.13 -35.05
C SER A 61 -3.63 3.82 -34.79
N ALA A 62 -3.09 2.69 -35.25
CA ALA A 62 -3.62 1.37 -34.94
C ALA A 62 -3.40 1.01 -33.45
N GLY A 63 -2.28 1.46 -32.88
CA GLY A 63 -1.98 1.28 -31.46
C GLY A 63 -2.77 2.26 -30.60
N GLN A 64 -3.10 1.80 -29.40
CA GLN A 64 -3.73 2.60 -28.35
C GLN A 64 -2.93 2.49 -27.05
N LEU A 65 -3.00 3.53 -26.22
CA LEU A 65 -2.45 3.57 -24.88
C LEU A 65 -3.63 3.64 -23.90
N SER A 66 -3.65 2.74 -22.92
CA SER A 66 -4.58 2.83 -21.79
C SER A 66 -3.85 3.37 -20.58
N VAL A 67 -4.36 4.44 -20.00
CA VAL A 67 -3.81 5.09 -18.80
C VAL A 67 -4.92 5.18 -17.78
N VAL A 68 -4.68 4.65 -16.59
CA VAL A 68 -5.57 4.83 -15.43
C VAL A 68 -5.05 6.02 -14.62
N VAL A 69 -5.88 7.03 -14.46
CA VAL A 69 -5.65 8.16 -13.56
C VAL A 69 -6.44 7.91 -12.29
N ASP A 70 -5.75 7.86 -11.16
CA ASP A 70 -6.33 7.72 -9.81
C ASP A 70 -5.62 8.72 -8.89
N ASN A 71 -6.28 9.85 -8.62
CA ASN A 71 -5.81 10.89 -7.71
C ASN A 71 -6.28 10.64 -6.27
N ARG A 72 -7.01 9.55 -6.05
CA ARG A 72 -7.57 9.19 -4.76
C ARG A 72 -6.46 8.92 -3.74
N VAL A 73 -6.51 9.63 -2.62
CA VAL A 73 -5.68 9.32 -1.44
C VAL A 73 -6.47 8.38 -0.54
N PRO A 74 -5.99 7.14 -0.29
CA PRO A 74 -6.68 6.21 0.58
C PRO A 74 -6.83 6.73 2.00
N GLY A 75 -7.89 6.33 2.67
CA GLY A 75 -8.12 6.63 4.08
C GLY A 75 -7.06 5.99 4.99
N THR A 76 -7.02 6.47 6.22
CA THR A 76 -6.14 5.94 7.27
C THR A 76 -6.71 4.62 7.78
N PRO A 77 -5.96 3.51 7.74
CA PRO A 77 -6.41 2.24 8.33
C PRO A 77 -6.46 2.30 9.85
N GLY A 78 -7.09 1.31 10.46
CA GLY A 78 -7.08 1.12 11.91
C GLY A 78 -5.66 0.89 12.45
N ALA A 79 -5.46 1.17 13.74
CA ALA A 79 -4.20 0.80 14.40
C ALA A 79 -3.96 -0.71 14.30
N PRO A 80 -2.72 -1.16 14.06
CA PRO A 80 -2.40 -2.57 14.21
C PRO A 80 -2.79 -3.07 15.59
N ASN A 81 -3.32 -4.28 15.68
CA ASN A 81 -3.60 -4.96 16.95
C ASN A 81 -2.98 -6.35 16.89
N MET A 82 -2.11 -6.68 17.85
CA MET A 82 -1.53 -8.01 17.92
C MET A 82 -2.63 -9.04 18.19
N THR A 83 -2.65 -10.15 17.46
CA THR A 83 -3.66 -11.20 17.69
C THR A 83 -3.39 -11.91 19.01
N ASP A 84 -4.46 -12.35 19.69
CA ASP A 84 -4.37 -13.08 20.97
C ASP A 84 -3.41 -14.28 20.87
N ALA A 85 -3.36 -14.96 19.74
CA ALA A 85 -2.47 -16.09 19.49
C ALA A 85 -0.98 -15.70 19.41
N SER A 86 -0.71 -14.43 19.09
CA SER A 86 0.67 -13.89 19.00
C SER A 86 1.08 -13.15 20.27
N ASP A 87 0.14 -12.78 21.12
CA ASP A 87 0.37 -12.15 22.42
C ASP A 87 0.62 -13.25 23.47
N THR A 88 1.88 -13.69 23.54
CA THR A 88 2.29 -14.90 24.29
C THR A 88 2.76 -14.62 25.73
N GLY A 89 2.61 -13.38 26.21
CA GLY A 89 2.95 -12.96 27.56
C GLY A 89 2.05 -13.59 28.64
N ILE A 90 2.04 -13.01 29.81
CA ILE A 90 1.18 -13.46 30.94
C ILE A 90 -0.30 -13.26 30.57
N SER A 91 -0.59 -12.31 29.71
CA SER A 91 -1.93 -11.97 29.24
C SER A 91 -1.91 -11.82 27.72
N ALA A 92 -2.92 -12.34 27.03
CA ALA A 92 -3.12 -12.11 25.60
C ALA A 92 -3.59 -10.67 25.25
N ARG A 93 -3.29 -9.69 26.11
CA ARG A 93 -3.67 -8.27 25.95
C ARG A 93 -2.65 -7.29 26.52
N ASP A 94 -1.46 -7.76 26.91
CA ASP A 94 -0.41 -6.91 27.46
C ASP A 94 0.60 -6.44 26.41
N ASN A 95 0.44 -6.95 25.16
CA ASN A 95 1.34 -6.67 24.04
C ASN A 95 2.79 -7.08 24.29
N VAL A 96 2.99 -8.12 25.08
CA VAL A 96 4.28 -8.77 25.33
C VAL A 96 4.29 -10.12 24.63
N THR A 97 5.32 -10.39 23.84
CA THR A 97 5.39 -11.62 23.06
C THR A 97 6.80 -12.19 23.00
N SER A 98 6.92 -13.52 23.03
CA SER A 98 8.15 -14.24 22.70
C SER A 98 8.27 -14.52 21.20
N SER A 99 7.24 -14.18 20.40
CA SER A 99 7.27 -14.36 18.96
C SER A 99 8.07 -13.24 18.29
N LEU A 100 9.11 -13.59 17.56
CA LEU A 100 9.86 -12.66 16.74
C LEU A 100 9.07 -12.20 15.50
N ARG A 101 8.00 -12.90 15.14
CA ARG A 101 7.14 -12.58 13.99
C ARG A 101 5.67 -12.67 14.37
N PRO A 102 5.18 -11.78 15.25
CA PRO A 102 3.79 -11.80 15.67
C PRO A 102 2.86 -11.42 14.50
N THR A 103 1.62 -11.89 14.56
CA THR A 103 0.57 -11.54 13.61
C THR A 103 -0.24 -10.36 14.13
N PHE A 104 -0.46 -9.38 13.27
CA PHE A 104 -1.26 -8.19 13.56
C PHE A 104 -2.54 -8.19 12.72
N ARG A 105 -3.66 -7.85 13.35
CA ARG A 105 -4.90 -7.49 12.67
C ARG A 105 -4.91 -5.99 12.43
N VAL A 106 -5.19 -5.57 11.20
CA VAL A 106 -5.38 -4.16 10.82
C VAL A 106 -6.77 -4.02 10.22
N ALA A 107 -7.62 -3.19 10.83
CA ALA A 107 -8.93 -2.87 10.30
C ALA A 107 -8.80 -1.97 9.05
N ILE A 108 -9.62 -2.24 8.04
CA ILE A 108 -9.63 -1.53 6.77
C ILE A 108 -11.02 -1.00 6.40
N ASP A 109 -11.99 -1.14 7.29
CA ASP A 109 -13.35 -0.64 7.13
C ASP A 109 -13.93 -0.09 8.44
N GLY A 110 -15.16 0.42 8.36
CA GLY A 110 -15.94 0.83 9.51
C GLY A 110 -15.42 2.08 10.21
N ILE A 111 -15.69 2.16 11.52
CA ILE A 111 -15.33 3.31 12.37
C ILE A 111 -13.83 3.36 12.71
N GLU A 112 -13.11 2.29 12.44
CA GLU A 112 -11.68 2.18 12.75
C GLU A 112 -10.80 2.85 11.67
N ILE A 113 -11.38 3.22 10.52
CA ILE A 113 -10.70 3.95 9.46
C ILE A 113 -11.27 5.37 9.31
N SER A 114 -10.48 6.28 8.79
CA SER A 114 -10.91 7.64 8.48
C SER A 114 -10.48 8.05 7.07
N GLY A 115 -11.33 8.79 6.37
CA GLY A 115 -11.06 9.28 5.02
C GLY A 115 -11.69 8.41 3.94
N THR A 116 -11.07 8.36 2.77
CA THR A 116 -11.59 7.64 1.59
C THR A 116 -11.53 6.13 1.81
N ALA A 117 -12.63 5.45 1.51
CA ALA A 117 -12.73 4.00 1.63
C ALA A 117 -11.63 3.28 0.83
N LEU A 118 -11.12 2.21 1.39
CA LEU A 118 -10.16 1.33 0.73
C LEU A 118 -10.88 0.42 -0.26
N VAL A 119 -10.21 0.08 -1.33
CA VAL A 119 -10.76 -0.80 -2.39
C VAL A 119 -9.77 -1.92 -2.72
N ALA A 120 -10.26 -2.96 -3.38
CA ALA A 120 -9.40 -4.01 -3.91
C ALA A 120 -8.36 -3.40 -4.88
N GLY A 121 -7.11 -3.84 -4.75
CA GLY A 121 -5.96 -3.26 -5.46
C GLY A 121 -5.17 -2.23 -4.67
N ASP A 122 -5.75 -1.61 -3.64
CA ASP A 122 -4.98 -0.82 -2.67
C ASP A 122 -4.06 -1.74 -1.85
N SER A 123 -3.09 -1.17 -1.16
CA SER A 123 -2.17 -1.94 -0.32
C SER A 123 -2.18 -1.43 1.12
N ILE A 124 -2.00 -2.35 2.06
CA ILE A 124 -1.72 -2.02 3.47
C ILE A 124 -0.25 -2.28 3.73
N ILE A 125 0.40 -1.30 4.32
CA ILE A 125 1.82 -1.31 4.68
C ILE A 125 1.92 -1.26 6.20
N LEU A 126 2.48 -2.30 6.80
CA LEU A 126 2.84 -2.34 8.22
C LEU A 126 4.24 -1.77 8.39
N LEU A 127 4.37 -0.82 9.30
CA LEU A 127 5.64 -0.14 9.61
C LEU A 127 6.05 -0.45 11.05
N ASN A 128 7.34 -0.69 11.29
CA ASN A 128 7.97 -0.64 12.61
C ASN A 128 8.86 0.61 12.65
N GLY A 129 8.45 1.61 13.42
CA GLY A 129 8.99 2.96 13.32
C GLY A 129 8.76 3.53 11.92
N SER A 130 9.83 3.82 11.18
CA SER A 130 9.77 4.30 9.79
C SER A 130 9.99 3.20 8.75
N THR A 131 10.33 1.98 9.18
CA THR A 131 10.69 0.87 8.28
C THR A 131 9.46 0.06 7.91
N SER A 132 9.23 -0.16 6.61
CA SER A 132 8.21 -1.10 6.15
C SER A 132 8.66 -2.53 6.43
N VAL A 133 7.87 -3.25 7.22
CA VAL A 133 8.14 -4.64 7.61
C VAL A 133 7.23 -5.65 6.93
N ARG A 134 6.13 -5.18 6.34
CA ARG A 134 5.21 -5.98 5.53
C ARG A 134 4.35 -5.08 4.65
N SER A 135 4.07 -5.51 3.42
CA SER A 135 3.07 -4.90 2.55
C SER A 135 2.25 -5.98 1.87
N ILE A 136 0.94 -5.78 1.79
CA ILE A 136 0.02 -6.65 1.05
C ILE A 136 -0.90 -5.83 0.17
N THR A 137 -1.29 -6.38 -0.97
CA THR A 137 -2.34 -5.81 -1.83
C THR A 137 -3.69 -6.39 -1.40
N LEU A 138 -4.69 -5.51 -1.23
CA LEU A 138 -6.02 -5.89 -0.80
C LEU A 138 -6.78 -6.62 -1.91
N SER A 139 -7.36 -7.74 -1.57
CA SER A 139 -8.31 -8.47 -2.40
C SER A 139 -9.76 -8.03 -2.10
N ALA A 140 -10.70 -8.40 -2.96
CA ALA A 140 -12.11 -8.22 -2.69
C ALA A 140 -12.58 -8.96 -1.42
N THR A 141 -11.91 -10.08 -1.09
CA THR A 141 -12.19 -10.83 0.14
C THR A 141 -11.75 -10.05 1.38
N ASP A 142 -10.60 -9.38 1.34
CA ASP A 142 -10.11 -8.55 2.43
C ASP A 142 -11.05 -7.37 2.68
N ILE A 143 -11.50 -6.71 1.60
CA ILE A 143 -12.48 -5.62 1.69
C ILE A 143 -13.78 -6.11 2.33
N SER A 144 -14.27 -7.29 1.92
CA SER A 144 -15.49 -7.87 2.50
C SER A 144 -15.32 -8.30 3.96
N ALA A 145 -14.11 -8.72 4.35
CA ALA A 145 -13.79 -9.08 5.73
C ALA A 145 -13.62 -7.86 6.64
N GLY A 146 -13.29 -6.69 6.08
CA GLY A 146 -13.07 -5.45 6.80
C GLY A 146 -11.76 -5.38 7.57
N PHE A 147 -10.89 -6.36 7.42
CA PHE A 147 -9.57 -6.37 8.05
C PHE A 147 -8.58 -7.24 7.28
N VAL A 148 -7.31 -7.07 7.58
CA VAL A 148 -6.23 -7.94 7.09
C VAL A 148 -5.38 -8.42 8.25
N LEU A 149 -4.75 -9.59 8.05
CA LEU A 149 -3.74 -10.13 8.95
C LEU A 149 -2.36 -9.95 8.32
N LEU A 150 -1.45 -9.37 9.09
CA LEU A 150 -0.10 -9.05 8.65
C LEU A 150 0.91 -9.66 9.62
N GLN A 151 1.95 -10.27 9.06
CA GLN A 151 3.09 -10.78 9.81
C GLN A 151 4.34 -10.15 9.23
N PRO A 152 5.28 -9.62 10.04
CA PRO A 152 6.55 -9.10 9.54
C PRO A 152 7.30 -10.11 8.66
N ASP A 153 7.94 -9.64 7.61
CA ASP A 153 8.70 -10.49 6.69
C ASP A 153 9.98 -11.06 7.33
N ASN A 154 10.53 -10.32 8.30
CA ASN A 154 11.74 -10.68 9.03
C ASN A 154 11.47 -10.66 10.54
N ASP A 155 12.37 -11.28 11.29
CA ASP A 155 12.34 -11.28 12.74
C ASP A 155 12.47 -9.85 13.29
N LEU A 156 11.67 -9.56 14.31
CA LEU A 156 11.73 -8.31 15.05
C LEU A 156 12.91 -8.32 16.03
N SER A 157 13.36 -7.13 16.39
CA SER A 157 14.36 -6.97 17.43
C SER A 157 13.75 -7.21 18.81
N GLU A 158 14.57 -7.74 19.72
CA GLU A 158 14.28 -7.82 21.13
C GLU A 158 13.93 -6.44 21.70
N GLY A 159 12.99 -6.38 22.64
CA GLY A 159 12.57 -5.15 23.29
C GLY A 159 11.40 -4.44 22.60
N ILE A 160 11.38 -3.11 22.70
CA ILE A 160 10.25 -2.29 22.26
C ILE A 160 10.24 -2.15 20.74
N ASN A 161 9.09 -2.45 20.13
CA ASN A 161 8.78 -2.24 18.74
C ASN A 161 7.51 -1.39 18.61
N ILE A 162 7.49 -0.43 17.70
CA ILE A 162 6.41 0.56 17.54
C ILE A 162 5.83 0.44 16.13
N PHE A 163 4.57 0.01 16.05
CA PHE A 163 3.91 -0.26 14.79
C PHE A 163 2.88 0.79 14.42
N THR A 164 2.79 1.08 13.13
CA THR A 164 1.70 1.80 12.48
C THR A 164 1.33 1.11 11.19
N ALA A 165 0.15 1.42 10.66
CA ALA A 165 -0.28 0.99 9.34
C ALA A 165 -0.55 2.19 8.44
N LYS A 166 -0.28 2.06 7.15
CA LYS A 166 -0.64 3.01 6.10
C LYS A 166 -1.33 2.30 4.96
N ALA A 167 -2.22 3.00 4.29
CA ALA A 167 -2.79 2.55 3.03
C ALA A 167 -2.13 3.26 1.85
N ARG A 168 -2.01 2.56 0.74
CA ARG A 168 -1.49 3.09 -0.52
C ARG A 168 -2.41 2.66 -1.65
N SER A 169 -2.84 3.61 -2.51
CA SER A 169 -3.65 3.30 -3.69
C SER A 169 -2.83 2.54 -4.74
N ASN A 170 -3.53 1.89 -5.65
CA ASN A 170 -2.89 1.21 -6.79
C ASN A 170 -2.07 2.18 -7.67
N ALA A 171 -2.44 3.47 -7.72
CA ALA A 171 -1.68 4.52 -8.41
C ALA A 171 -0.47 5.04 -7.60
N GLY A 172 -0.31 4.62 -6.34
CA GLY A 172 0.83 4.96 -5.51
C GLY A 172 0.61 6.09 -4.51
N ASN A 173 -0.59 6.69 -4.47
CA ASN A 173 -0.94 7.70 -3.47
C ASN A 173 -1.00 7.06 -2.08
N THR A 174 -0.38 7.68 -1.07
CA THR A 174 -0.28 7.11 0.28
C THR A 174 -1.08 7.96 1.27
N GLY A 175 -1.95 7.30 2.03
CA GLY A 175 -2.72 7.89 3.11
C GLY A 175 -1.89 8.16 4.38
N ALA A 176 -2.54 8.76 5.38
CA ALA A 176 -1.93 9.00 6.67
C ALA A 176 -1.65 7.69 7.41
N ALA A 177 -0.72 7.74 8.38
CA ALA A 177 -0.46 6.62 9.26
C ALA A 177 -1.56 6.49 10.31
N SER A 178 -1.88 5.25 10.69
CA SER A 178 -2.74 4.93 11.82
C SER A 178 -2.16 5.41 13.14
N SER A 179 -2.95 5.32 14.20
CA SER A 179 -2.42 5.36 15.57
C SER A 179 -1.40 4.25 15.80
N VAL A 180 -0.51 4.46 16.77
CA VAL A 180 0.58 3.54 17.08
C VAL A 180 0.09 2.36 17.93
N LEU A 181 0.70 1.19 17.72
CA LEU A 181 0.74 0.08 18.66
C LEU A 181 2.17 -0.09 19.15
N THR A 182 2.37 -0.17 20.43
CA THR A 182 3.66 -0.52 21.05
C THR A 182 3.58 -1.94 21.57
N ILE A 183 4.54 -2.78 21.20
CA ILE A 183 4.71 -4.14 21.73
C ILE A 183 6.11 -4.32 22.29
N VAL A 184 6.27 -5.32 23.15
CA VAL A 184 7.57 -5.76 23.65
C VAL A 184 7.80 -7.19 23.17
N VAL A 185 8.91 -7.39 22.47
CA VAL A 185 9.42 -8.73 22.15
C VAL A 185 10.38 -9.13 23.27
N ASP A 186 10.08 -10.22 23.95
CA ASP A 186 10.92 -10.78 25.02
C ASP A 186 11.06 -12.29 24.79
N THR A 187 12.19 -12.68 24.25
CA THR A 187 12.55 -14.08 24.01
C THR A 187 13.44 -14.65 25.12
N THR A 188 13.71 -13.84 26.15
CA THR A 188 14.62 -14.24 27.23
C THR A 188 13.94 -15.26 28.15
N PRO A 189 14.44 -16.50 28.24
CA PRO A 189 13.90 -17.45 29.20
C PRO A 189 14.06 -16.91 30.63
N LEU A 190 13.01 -17.02 31.43
CA LEU A 190 13.16 -16.74 32.87
C LEU A 190 14.32 -17.57 33.40
N PRO A 191 15.28 -17.00 34.15
CA PRO A 191 16.30 -17.79 34.80
C PRO A 191 15.59 -18.85 35.67
N GLY A 192 15.88 -20.11 35.36
CA GLY A 192 15.25 -21.24 36.05
C GLY A 192 15.62 -21.19 37.52
N THR A 193 14.78 -20.54 38.32
CA THR A 193 14.73 -20.81 39.75
C THR A 193 14.12 -22.18 39.89
N TYR A 194 14.99 -23.18 39.96
CA TYR A 194 14.59 -24.52 40.35
C TYR A 194 14.12 -24.44 41.80
N PHE A 195 12.81 -24.27 42.01
CA PHE A 195 12.23 -24.56 43.31
C PHE A 195 12.25 -26.07 43.53
N ASP A 196 13.28 -26.58 44.19
CA ASP A 196 13.31 -27.94 44.66
C ASP A 196 12.39 -28.04 45.90
N LEU A 197 11.08 -28.20 45.63
CA LEU A 197 10.06 -28.40 46.67
C LEU A 197 10.38 -29.57 47.64
N LYS A 198 11.27 -30.48 47.25
CA LYS A 198 11.71 -31.56 48.13
C LYS A 198 12.72 -31.10 49.17
N ARG A 199 13.50 -30.07 48.86
CA ARG A 199 14.53 -29.55 49.79
C ARG A 199 13.95 -28.55 50.80
N ASP A 200 12.97 -27.75 50.40
CA ASP A 200 12.36 -26.73 51.27
C ASP A 200 11.35 -27.30 52.27
N VAL A 201 10.77 -28.48 51.98
CA VAL A 201 9.85 -29.16 52.94
C VAL A 201 10.61 -29.85 54.05
N TYR A 202 11.87 -30.25 53.86
CA TYR A 202 12.64 -30.93 54.91
C TYR A 202 13.25 -29.99 55.94
N THR A 203 13.36 -28.72 55.67
CA THR A 203 13.92 -27.74 56.63
C THR A 203 12.89 -27.19 57.63
N MET A 204 11.58 -27.38 57.37
CA MET A 204 10.53 -26.93 58.30
C MET A 204 10.07 -27.94 59.32
N VAL A 205 10.62 -29.13 59.35
CA VAL A 205 10.15 -30.22 60.25
C VAL A 205 11.11 -30.49 61.42
N ASN A 206 12.23 -29.77 61.53
CA ASN A 206 13.26 -30.00 62.58
C ASN A 206 13.57 -28.78 63.46
N GLU A 207 12.59 -27.91 63.70
CA GLU A 207 12.64 -26.94 64.79
C GLU A 207 11.54 -27.22 65.82
#